data_f3054e181e5f29289af52498d471d2d7
#
_entry.id   f3054e181e5f29289af52498d471d2d7
#
_cell.length_a   1.000
_cell.length_b   1.000
_cell.length_c   1.000
_cell.angle_alpha   90.00
_cell.angle_beta   90.00
_cell.angle_gamma   90.00
#
_symmetry.space_group_name_H-M   'P 1'
#
loop_
_entity.id
_entity.type
_entity.pdbx_description
1 polymer ?
#
loop_
_entity_poly.entity_id
_entity_poly.type
_entity_poly.pdbx_seq_one_letter_code
_entity_poly.pdbx_strand_id
1 'polypeptide(L)'
;MKKLSLIAAALLLAACSSTPPAQYYQLPDSAFRLPAQSNPAHNIGVKIVLAAPINGDSLLYQSDEHTLTLAQQNLWASPLDQALARALANKLNAAGSLKYQPAEASSAQLTVYIDRFQGSYRGETEISGYARWQNGTQTPFHVTTPQQGDGYAAMLNSLDKGLATVARQIAR
;
A
#
# COMPACT_ATOMS: atom_id res chain seq x y z
N MET A 1 -17.75 -26.51 -51.61
CA MET A 1 -18.32 -25.63 -50.61
C MET A 1 -18.14 -26.12 -49.15
N LYS A 2 -18.13 -27.42 -48.85
CA LYS A 2 -17.95 -27.96 -47.46
C LYS A 2 -16.53 -27.76 -46.88
N LYS A 3 -15.47 -27.62 -47.75
CA LYS A 3 -14.09 -27.44 -47.27
C LYS A 3 -13.78 -25.99 -46.86
N LEU A 4 -14.49 -24.99 -47.39
CA LEU A 4 -14.33 -23.58 -47.00
C LEU A 4 -14.90 -23.30 -45.63
N SER A 5 -15.97 -23.97 -45.24
CA SER A 5 -16.62 -23.81 -43.92
C SER A 5 -15.78 -24.36 -42.77
N LEU A 6 -14.94 -25.36 -42.99
CA LEU A 6 -14.06 -25.91 -41.95
C LEU A 6 -12.86 -24.98 -41.65
N ILE A 7 -12.37 -24.24 -42.63
CA ILE A 7 -11.26 -23.29 -42.48
C ILE A 7 -11.74 -22.04 -41.71
N ALA A 8 -12.95 -21.58 -41.96
CA ALA A 8 -13.54 -20.45 -41.20
C ALA A 8 -13.79 -20.79 -39.74
N ALA A 9 -14.18 -22.03 -39.39
CA ALA A 9 -14.37 -22.48 -38.03
C ALA A 9 -13.05 -22.62 -37.24
N ALA A 10 -11.95 -23.00 -37.92
CA ALA A 10 -10.63 -23.12 -37.29
C ALA A 10 -10.02 -21.75 -36.93
N LEU A 11 -10.32 -20.69 -37.68
CA LEU A 11 -9.83 -19.32 -37.45
C LEU A 11 -10.53 -18.66 -36.24
N LEU A 12 -11.74 -19.08 -35.88
CA LEU A 12 -12.47 -18.54 -34.72
C LEU A 12 -11.99 -19.11 -33.36
N LEU A 13 -11.29 -20.23 -33.35
CA LEU A 13 -10.72 -20.84 -32.13
C LEU A 13 -9.33 -20.28 -31.74
N ALA A 14 -8.70 -19.50 -32.62
CA ALA A 14 -7.37 -18.90 -32.36
C ALA A 14 -7.44 -17.58 -31.58
N ALA A 15 -8.60 -17.07 -31.23
CA ALA A 15 -8.78 -15.93 -30.35
C ALA A 15 -8.69 -16.37 -28.87
N CYS A 16 -7.65 -17.10 -28.50
CA CYS A 16 -7.24 -17.21 -27.09
C CYS A 16 -6.78 -15.84 -26.66
N SER A 17 -7.64 -15.10 -25.97
CA SER A 17 -7.25 -13.87 -25.28
C SER A 17 -6.17 -14.22 -24.25
N SER A 18 -4.92 -13.97 -24.56
CA SER A 18 -3.85 -14.07 -23.58
C SER A 18 -4.11 -13.03 -22.50
N THR A 19 -4.43 -13.47 -21.29
CA THR A 19 -4.51 -12.59 -20.14
C THR A 19 -3.15 -11.89 -19.98
N PRO A 20 -3.10 -10.56 -19.89
CA PRO A 20 -1.85 -9.85 -19.65
C PRO A 20 -1.11 -10.42 -18.46
N PRO A 21 0.22 -10.51 -18.47
CA PRO A 21 0.99 -11.00 -17.33
C PRO A 21 0.79 -10.09 -16.12
N ALA A 22 0.74 -10.66 -14.91
CA ALA A 22 0.67 -9.91 -13.69
C ALA A 22 1.93 -9.06 -13.49
N GLN A 23 1.74 -7.83 -13.06
CA GLN A 23 2.80 -6.90 -12.69
C GLN A 23 2.86 -6.77 -11.17
N TYR A 24 4.07 -6.83 -10.62
CA TYR A 24 4.29 -6.72 -9.18
C TYR A 24 4.90 -5.37 -8.84
N TYR A 25 4.29 -4.69 -7.90
CA TYR A 25 4.69 -3.36 -7.45
C TYR A 25 5.23 -3.41 -6.03
N GLN A 26 6.33 -2.73 -5.82
CA GLN A 26 6.93 -2.55 -4.50
C GLN A 26 6.60 -1.17 -3.97
N LEU A 27 6.14 -1.08 -2.71
CA LEU A 27 5.93 0.20 -2.06
C LEU A 27 7.28 0.91 -1.91
N PRO A 28 7.41 2.18 -2.34
CA PRO A 28 8.60 2.95 -2.08
C PRO A 28 8.98 2.94 -0.60
N ASP A 29 10.28 3.01 -0.31
CA ASP A 29 10.81 3.02 1.07
C ASP A 29 10.50 1.77 1.93
N SER A 30 10.01 0.67 1.32
CA SER A 30 9.66 -0.56 2.02
C SER A 30 10.84 -1.46 2.42
N ALA A 31 12.08 -1.09 2.07
CA ALA A 31 13.28 -1.71 2.61
C ALA A 31 13.63 -1.04 3.94
N PHE A 32 13.51 -1.78 5.05
CA PHE A 32 13.79 -1.22 6.37
C PHE A 32 15.28 -0.89 6.54
N ARG A 33 15.57 0.30 7.05
CA ARG A 33 16.92 0.77 7.40
C ARG A 33 17.04 0.89 8.91
N LEU A 34 17.98 0.13 9.48
CA LEU A 34 18.30 0.25 10.91
C LEU A 34 18.76 1.69 11.21
N PRO A 35 18.11 2.38 12.17
CA PRO A 35 18.56 3.71 12.56
C PRO A 35 19.97 3.66 13.14
N ALA A 36 20.79 4.65 12.81
CA ALA A 36 22.12 4.79 13.45
C ALA A 36 21.96 4.94 14.97
N GLN A 37 22.83 4.30 15.74
CA GLN A 37 22.83 4.32 17.22
C GLN A 37 21.55 3.79 17.87
N SER A 38 20.78 2.93 17.16
CA SER A 38 19.60 2.31 17.75
C SER A 38 19.99 1.11 18.62
N ASN A 39 19.28 0.97 19.76
CA ASN A 39 19.27 -0.28 20.53
C ASN A 39 17.94 -0.98 20.23
N PRO A 40 17.91 -2.11 19.51
CA PRO A 40 16.67 -2.79 19.13
C PRO A 40 15.77 -3.12 20.31
N ALA A 41 16.31 -3.32 21.51
CA ALA A 41 15.53 -3.58 22.72
C ALA A 41 14.72 -2.35 23.20
N HIS A 42 15.07 -1.16 22.78
CA HIS A 42 14.40 0.09 23.13
C HIS A 42 13.66 0.73 21.96
N ASN A 43 13.72 0.14 20.76
CA ASN A 43 13.00 0.66 19.62
C ASN A 43 11.49 0.41 19.75
N ILE A 44 10.72 1.37 19.29
CA ILE A 44 9.25 1.27 19.26
C ILE A 44 8.85 0.29 18.16
N GLY A 45 8.19 -0.79 18.54
CA GLY A 45 7.63 -1.76 17.60
C GLY A 45 6.41 -1.20 16.87
N VAL A 46 6.44 -1.18 15.54
CA VAL A 46 5.35 -0.69 14.67
C VAL A 46 4.67 -1.87 14.00
N LYS A 47 3.36 -2.00 14.21
CA LYS A 47 2.48 -2.96 13.54
C LYS A 47 1.46 -2.25 12.68
N ILE A 48 1.17 -2.80 11.50
CA ILE A 48 0.10 -2.35 10.63
C ILE A 48 -1.07 -3.33 10.67
N VAL A 49 -2.28 -2.81 10.68
CA VAL A 49 -3.53 -3.55 10.53
C VAL A 49 -4.31 -2.91 9.39
N LEU A 50 -4.63 -3.68 8.36
CA LEU A 50 -5.31 -3.22 7.18
C LEU A 50 -6.78 -3.65 7.22
N ALA A 51 -7.69 -2.72 6.90
CA ALA A 51 -9.09 -3.04 6.65
C ALA A 51 -9.25 -3.77 5.29
N ALA A 52 -10.34 -4.53 5.12
CA ALA A 52 -10.72 -5.01 3.80
C ALA A 52 -11.26 -3.84 2.94
N PRO A 53 -10.99 -3.82 1.61
CA PRO A 53 -10.30 -4.82 0.82
C PRO A 53 -8.77 -4.57 0.66
N ILE A 54 -8.18 -3.55 1.32
CA ILE A 54 -6.76 -3.21 1.15
C ILE A 54 -5.80 -4.25 1.75
N ASN A 55 -6.31 -5.18 2.52
CA ASN A 55 -5.54 -6.33 3.05
C ASN A 55 -5.31 -7.46 2.02
N GLY A 56 -5.79 -7.28 0.78
CA GLY A 56 -5.55 -8.21 -0.34
C GLY A 56 -4.24 -7.92 -1.07
N ASP A 57 -3.97 -8.73 -2.09
CA ASP A 57 -2.71 -8.67 -2.84
C ASP A 57 -2.74 -7.65 -4.00
N SER A 58 -3.92 -7.16 -4.39
CA SER A 58 -4.08 -6.24 -5.53
C SER A 58 -3.96 -4.79 -5.11
N LEU A 59 -3.41 -3.96 -6.02
CA LEU A 59 -3.52 -2.52 -5.89
C LEU A 59 -5.00 -2.11 -5.96
N LEU A 60 -5.35 -1.07 -5.22
CA LEU A 60 -6.72 -0.59 -5.11
C LEU A 60 -6.83 0.82 -5.68
N TYR A 61 -7.90 1.07 -6.43
CA TYR A 61 -8.21 2.35 -7.03
C TYR A 61 -9.70 2.67 -6.88
N GLN A 62 -10.03 3.86 -6.45
CA GLN A 62 -11.38 4.36 -6.41
C GLN A 62 -11.75 4.95 -7.78
N SER A 63 -12.65 4.28 -8.51
CA SER A 63 -13.04 4.64 -9.88
C SER A 63 -14.13 5.72 -9.95
N ASP A 64 -14.94 5.86 -8.90
CA ASP A 64 -15.94 6.90 -8.72
C ASP A 64 -16.22 7.13 -7.22
N GLU A 65 -17.26 7.89 -6.86
CA GLU A 65 -17.57 8.25 -5.47
C GLU A 65 -17.81 7.03 -4.56
N HIS A 66 -18.32 5.92 -5.11
CA HIS A 66 -18.76 4.77 -4.33
C HIS A 66 -18.07 3.45 -4.74
N THR A 67 -17.34 3.43 -5.86
CA THR A 67 -16.81 2.19 -6.43
C THR A 67 -15.30 2.07 -6.20
N LEU A 68 -14.89 0.96 -5.59
CA LEU A 68 -13.50 0.54 -5.49
C LEU A 68 -13.22 -0.57 -6.51
N THR A 69 -12.13 -0.44 -7.23
CA THR A 69 -11.67 -1.40 -8.24
C THR A 69 -10.36 -2.03 -7.81
N LEU A 70 -10.33 -3.37 -7.79
CA LEU A 70 -9.10 -4.13 -7.62
C LEU A 70 -8.36 -4.22 -8.97
N ALA A 71 -7.12 -3.87 -8.97
CA ALA A 71 -6.25 -3.93 -10.14
C ALA A 71 -5.74 -5.37 -10.35
N GLN A 72 -6.61 -6.24 -10.93
CA GLN A 72 -6.42 -7.70 -11.01
C GLN A 72 -5.05 -8.17 -11.49
N GLN A 73 -4.38 -7.40 -12.38
CA GLN A 73 -3.07 -7.72 -12.94
C GLN A 73 -1.94 -6.87 -12.32
N ASN A 74 -2.24 -6.03 -11.33
CA ASN A 74 -1.26 -5.17 -10.68
C ASN A 74 -1.29 -5.47 -9.17
N LEU A 75 -0.28 -6.20 -8.72
CA LEU A 75 -0.25 -6.82 -7.40
C LEU A 75 0.87 -6.21 -6.55
N TRP A 76 0.74 -6.32 -5.25
CA TRP A 76 1.84 -6.03 -4.33
C TRP A 76 2.90 -7.12 -4.42
N ALA A 77 4.17 -6.74 -4.50
CA ALA A 77 5.31 -7.66 -4.54
C ALA A 77 5.56 -8.37 -3.19
N SER A 78 4.97 -7.87 -2.11
CA SER A 78 5.03 -8.45 -0.76
C SER A 78 3.76 -8.07 0.00
N PRO A 79 3.38 -8.78 1.08
CA PRO A 79 2.24 -8.41 1.91
C PRO A 79 2.29 -6.93 2.30
N LEU A 80 1.22 -6.20 2.01
CA LEU A 80 1.19 -4.74 2.12
C LEU A 80 1.38 -4.26 3.56
N ASP A 81 0.84 -4.97 4.55
CA ASP A 81 1.03 -4.69 5.97
C ASP A 81 2.50 -4.69 6.38
N GLN A 82 3.27 -5.67 5.91
CA GLN A 82 4.70 -5.77 6.17
C GLN A 82 5.50 -4.68 5.45
N ALA A 83 5.15 -4.39 4.18
CA ALA A 83 5.78 -3.32 3.42
C ALA A 83 5.55 -1.96 4.09
N LEU A 84 4.31 -1.69 4.52
CA LEU A 84 3.93 -0.48 5.23
C LEU A 84 4.60 -0.37 6.61
N ALA A 85 4.72 -1.47 7.35
CA ALA A 85 5.42 -1.44 8.65
C ALA A 85 6.88 -0.98 8.50
N ARG A 86 7.56 -1.48 7.46
CA ARG A 86 8.95 -1.08 7.14
C ARG A 86 9.03 0.38 6.67
N ALA A 87 8.18 0.76 5.71
CA ALA A 87 8.16 2.11 5.17
C ALA A 87 7.81 3.16 6.24
N LEU A 88 6.79 2.87 7.05
CA LEU A 88 6.37 3.77 8.11
C LEU A 88 7.42 3.89 9.21
N ALA A 89 8.07 2.80 9.62
CA ALA A 89 9.18 2.85 10.58
C ALA A 89 10.34 3.73 10.07
N ASN A 90 10.72 3.63 8.79
CA ASN A 90 11.73 4.51 8.18
C ASN A 90 11.32 5.98 8.25
N LYS A 91 10.05 6.29 7.93
CA LYS A 91 9.53 7.66 7.92
C LYS A 91 9.39 8.24 9.34
N LEU A 92 8.99 7.42 10.31
CA LEU A 92 8.95 7.79 11.72
C LEU A 92 10.35 8.07 12.26
N ASN A 93 11.35 7.27 11.88
CA ASN A 93 12.77 7.50 12.22
C ASN A 93 13.31 8.82 11.65
N ALA A 94 12.76 9.29 10.54
CA ALA A 94 13.10 10.57 9.93
C ALA A 94 12.32 11.75 10.52
N ALA A 95 11.14 11.52 11.07
CA ALA A 95 10.21 12.57 11.53
C ALA A 95 10.30 12.85 13.02
N GLY A 96 10.66 11.85 13.85
CA GLY A 96 10.63 11.93 15.31
C GLY A 96 11.99 11.71 15.98
N SER A 97 12.00 11.86 17.30
CA SER A 97 13.21 11.62 18.14
C SER A 97 13.33 10.17 18.59
N LEU A 98 12.23 9.43 18.69
CA LEU A 98 12.21 8.03 19.04
C LEU A 98 12.71 7.17 17.87
N LYS A 99 13.13 5.94 18.18
CA LYS A 99 13.55 4.97 17.16
C LYS A 99 12.48 3.91 16.99
N TYR A 100 12.17 3.60 15.73
CA TYR A 100 11.07 2.72 15.35
C TYR A 100 11.59 1.56 14.50
N GLN A 101 10.95 0.40 14.65
CA GLN A 101 11.23 -0.79 13.84
C GLN A 101 9.93 -1.55 13.54
N PRO A 102 9.85 -2.33 12.45
CA PRO A 102 8.74 -3.24 12.24
C PRO A 102 8.64 -4.24 13.39
N ALA A 103 7.42 -4.58 13.81
CA ALA A 103 7.20 -5.47 14.95
C ALA A 103 6.09 -6.48 14.68
N GLU A 104 6.24 -7.64 15.30
CA GLU A 104 5.17 -8.62 15.45
C GLU A 104 4.09 -8.12 16.42
N ALA A 105 2.91 -8.77 16.41
CA ALA A 105 1.78 -8.34 17.24
C ALA A 105 2.10 -8.30 18.73
N SER A 106 2.91 -9.22 19.23
CA SER A 106 3.27 -9.36 20.65
C SER A 106 4.25 -8.30 21.14
N SER A 107 4.99 -7.67 20.23
CA SER A 107 6.01 -6.65 20.54
C SER A 107 5.63 -5.25 20.05
N ALA A 108 4.42 -5.08 19.49
CA ALA A 108 3.97 -3.80 18.97
C ALA A 108 3.64 -2.82 20.10
N GLN A 109 4.27 -1.65 20.07
CA GLN A 109 3.99 -0.52 20.96
C GLN A 109 3.20 0.58 20.26
N LEU A 110 3.25 0.61 18.92
CA LEU A 110 2.46 1.44 18.04
C LEU A 110 1.76 0.56 17.03
N THR A 111 0.43 0.51 17.07
CA THR A 111 -0.39 -0.16 16.05
C THR A 111 -1.08 0.89 15.19
N VAL A 112 -0.89 0.81 13.87
CA VAL A 112 -1.50 1.72 12.92
C VAL A 112 -2.56 0.95 12.12
N TYR A 113 -3.81 1.36 12.29
CA TYR A 113 -4.97 0.85 11.58
C TYR A 113 -5.17 1.72 10.34
N ILE A 114 -5.20 1.10 9.18
CA ILE A 114 -5.36 1.79 7.90
C ILE A 114 -6.65 1.32 7.25
N ASP A 115 -7.57 2.26 7.05
CA ASP A 115 -8.88 2.02 6.44
C ASP A 115 -8.86 2.28 4.93
N ARG A 116 -8.02 3.21 4.46
CA ARG A 116 -7.82 3.55 3.05
C ARG A 116 -6.36 3.73 2.72
N PHE A 117 -5.94 3.13 1.63
CA PHE A 117 -4.60 3.25 1.05
C PHE A 117 -4.72 3.03 -0.47
N GLN A 118 -5.12 4.08 -1.19
CA GLN A 118 -5.58 3.94 -2.57
C GLN A 118 -5.41 5.19 -3.40
N GLY A 119 -5.40 5.03 -4.73
CA GLY A 119 -5.60 6.14 -5.66
C GLY A 119 -7.07 6.45 -5.88
N SER A 120 -7.39 7.61 -6.44
CA SER A 120 -8.75 8.01 -6.76
C SER A 120 -8.88 8.62 -8.16
N TYR A 121 -10.09 8.57 -8.71
CA TYR A 121 -10.46 9.17 -9.98
C TYR A 121 -10.28 10.69 -10.01
N ARG A 122 -10.06 11.31 -8.86
CA ARG A 122 -9.81 12.75 -8.72
C ARG A 122 -8.36 13.15 -8.98
N GLY A 123 -7.49 12.18 -9.35
CA GLY A 123 -6.07 12.44 -9.55
C GLY A 123 -5.29 12.65 -8.25
N GLU A 124 -5.72 12.02 -7.18
CA GLU A 124 -5.11 12.07 -5.86
C GLU A 124 -5.07 10.68 -5.21
N THR A 125 -4.27 10.55 -4.19
CA THR A 125 -4.24 9.35 -3.33
C THR A 125 -4.74 9.67 -1.94
N GLU A 126 -5.35 8.69 -1.29
CA GLU A 126 -5.92 8.82 0.04
C GLU A 126 -5.32 7.78 0.99
N ILE A 127 -4.93 8.25 2.18
CA ILE A 127 -4.53 7.41 3.31
C ILE A 127 -5.34 7.86 4.52
N SER A 128 -6.15 6.96 5.08
CA SER A 128 -6.92 7.26 6.29
C SER A 128 -6.88 6.11 7.29
N GLY A 129 -7.10 6.46 8.57
CA GLY A 129 -7.09 5.51 9.67
C GLY A 129 -6.74 6.16 10.99
N TYR A 130 -6.16 5.38 11.90
CA TYR A 130 -5.69 5.89 13.19
C TYR A 130 -4.49 5.10 13.71
N ALA A 131 -3.64 5.78 14.45
CA ALA A 131 -2.54 5.18 15.20
C ALA A 131 -2.97 4.98 16.67
N ARG A 132 -2.66 3.83 17.25
CA ARG A 132 -2.91 3.51 18.66
C ARG A 132 -1.61 3.11 19.35
N TRP A 133 -1.25 3.86 20.35
CA TRP A 133 -0.12 3.57 21.22
C TRP A 133 -0.49 2.56 22.31
N GLN A 134 0.48 1.83 22.85
CA GLN A 134 0.27 0.82 23.91
C GLN A 134 -0.39 1.41 25.16
N ASN A 135 -0.16 2.69 25.46
CA ASN A 135 -0.80 3.42 26.57
C ASN A 135 -2.26 3.83 26.30
N GLY A 136 -2.85 3.40 25.17
CA GLY A 136 -4.22 3.69 24.79
C GLY A 136 -4.44 5.00 24.03
N THR A 137 -3.43 5.87 23.93
CA THR A 137 -3.55 7.10 23.14
C THR A 137 -3.83 6.78 21.67
N GLN A 138 -4.80 7.46 21.08
CA GLN A 138 -5.17 7.30 19.68
C GLN A 138 -5.01 8.63 18.93
N THR A 139 -4.50 8.56 17.70
CA THR A 139 -4.32 9.72 16.81
C THR A 139 -4.93 9.35 15.45
N PRO A 140 -6.08 9.92 15.08
CA PRO A 140 -6.65 9.73 13.75
C PRO A 140 -5.84 10.48 12.71
N PHE A 141 -5.85 9.98 11.48
CA PHE A 141 -5.26 10.67 10.33
C PHE A 141 -6.11 10.48 9.08
N HIS A 142 -6.13 11.52 8.25
CA HIS A 142 -6.68 11.52 6.92
C HIS A 142 -5.79 12.42 6.05
N VAL A 143 -5.13 11.82 5.08
CA VAL A 143 -4.17 12.49 4.21
C VAL A 143 -4.54 12.24 2.77
N THR A 144 -4.77 13.33 2.04
CA THR A 144 -4.93 13.34 0.59
C THR A 144 -3.67 13.93 -0.04
N THR A 145 -3.15 13.29 -1.08
CA THR A 145 -1.93 13.75 -1.77
C THR A 145 -2.18 13.78 -3.28
N PRO A 146 -1.98 14.92 -3.96
CA PRO A 146 -2.11 14.99 -5.41
C PRO A 146 -1.16 14.01 -6.11
N GLN A 147 -1.67 13.26 -7.08
CA GLN A 147 -0.88 12.38 -7.92
C GLN A 147 -0.24 13.21 -9.04
N GLN A 148 1.07 13.07 -9.21
CA GLN A 148 1.81 13.72 -10.30
C GLN A 148 2.12 12.69 -11.39
N GLY A 149 1.44 12.78 -12.52
CA GLY A 149 1.51 11.84 -13.63
C GLY A 149 0.50 10.70 -13.50
N ASP A 150 0.52 9.81 -14.49
CA ASP A 150 -0.47 8.74 -14.63
C ASP A 150 0.07 7.37 -14.22
N GLY A 151 -0.85 6.46 -13.96
CA GLY A 151 -0.57 5.05 -13.70
C GLY A 151 -0.13 4.74 -12.28
N TYR A 152 0.10 3.45 -12.03
CA TYR A 152 0.36 2.95 -10.68
C TYR A 152 1.68 3.43 -10.08
N ALA A 153 2.72 3.65 -10.89
CA ALA A 153 3.99 4.17 -10.39
C ALA A 153 3.83 5.59 -9.81
N ALA A 154 3.08 6.47 -10.49
CA ALA A 154 2.76 7.80 -10.00
C ALA A 154 1.88 7.75 -8.75
N MET A 155 0.89 6.85 -8.71
CA MET A 155 0.06 6.59 -7.55
C MET A 155 0.89 6.16 -6.32
N LEU A 156 1.83 5.23 -6.49
CA LEU A 156 2.68 4.75 -5.40
C LEU A 156 3.61 5.85 -4.87
N ASN A 157 4.17 6.68 -5.74
CA ASN A 157 4.96 7.83 -5.32
C ASN A 157 4.13 8.85 -4.53
N SER A 158 2.87 9.04 -4.88
CA SER A 158 1.94 9.90 -4.15
C SER A 158 1.57 9.31 -2.79
N LEU A 159 1.26 8.01 -2.73
CA LEU A 159 1.02 7.28 -1.47
C LEU A 159 2.24 7.35 -0.54
N ASP A 160 3.45 7.23 -1.07
CA ASP A 160 4.68 7.34 -0.28
C ASP A 160 4.84 8.73 0.36
N LYS A 161 4.54 9.80 -0.38
CA LYS A 161 4.52 11.18 0.15
C LYS A 161 3.43 11.35 1.21
N GLY A 162 2.25 10.79 0.98
CA GLY A 162 1.15 10.76 1.95
C GLY A 162 1.55 10.04 3.24
N LEU A 163 2.21 8.89 3.14
CA LEU A 163 2.69 8.11 4.28
C LEU A 163 3.74 8.90 5.11
N ALA A 164 4.59 9.70 4.45
CA ALA A 164 5.51 10.59 5.17
C ALA A 164 4.76 11.68 5.95
N THR A 165 3.61 12.14 5.45
CA THR A 165 2.76 13.09 6.18
C THR A 165 2.08 12.41 7.37
N VAL A 166 1.56 11.19 7.20
CA VAL A 166 1.02 10.38 8.31
C VAL A 166 2.09 10.20 9.40
N ALA A 167 3.32 9.84 9.02
CA ALA A 167 4.41 9.66 9.96
C ALA A 167 4.65 10.91 10.82
N ARG A 168 4.67 12.12 10.22
CA ARG A 168 4.82 13.39 10.96
C ARG A 168 3.67 13.67 11.92
N GLN A 169 2.44 13.25 11.59
CA GLN A 169 1.27 13.45 12.46
C GLN A 169 1.28 12.54 13.70
N ILE A 170 1.84 11.33 13.58
CA ILE A 170 1.81 10.32 14.63
C ILE A 170 3.17 10.13 15.35
N ALA A 171 4.25 10.75 14.88
CA ALA A 171 5.57 10.68 15.49
C ALA A 171 5.60 11.31 16.90
N ARG A 172 6.48 10.78 17.77
CA ARG A 172 6.77 11.31 19.12
C ARG A 172 8.26 11.55 19.29
#